data_e8927837d913b80e341fe0de4af41fb2
#
_entry.id   e8927837d913b80e341fe0de4af41fb2
#
_cell.length_a   1.000
_cell.length_b   1.000
_cell.length_c   1.000
_cell.angle_alpha   90.00
_cell.angle_beta   90.00
_cell.angle_gamma   90.00
#
_symmetry.space_group_name_H-M   'P 1'
#
loop_
_entity.id
_entity.type
_entity.pdbx_description
1 polymer ?
#
loop_
_entity_poly.entity_id
_entity_poly.type
_entity_poly.pdbx_seq_one_letter_code
_entity_poly.pdbx_strand_id
1 'polypeptide(L)'
;MSGQTLHQSVLLNEVVDALGPQKGGCYLDATFGNGGYSRAILDTANCTLLAIDRDPDAIIRGESMLAEYDGRFHLAEGCFSNMAALLQTQLTGFDGLDGAAFDLGVCSTQLDQPERGFSFRANGPLDMRMSKSGQSAADIVMQTDEADLARIFWEYGEEKASRRIARAICRVREETEITSTGQLAAIIHSVMPAKRPGQIDPATRSFQALRIFVNRELDELTAG
;
A
#
# COMPACT_ATOMS: atom_id res chain seq x y z
N MET A 1 14.36 -23.40 12.99
CA MET A 1 14.84 -22.36 12.06
C MET A 1 13.89 -22.35 10.87
N SER A 2 12.79 -21.60 10.99
CA SER A 2 11.81 -21.44 9.91
C SER A 2 12.39 -20.42 8.92
N GLY A 3 12.75 -20.89 7.72
CA GLY A 3 13.15 -20.01 6.63
C GLY A 3 12.00 -19.07 6.28
N GLN A 4 12.04 -17.84 6.76
CA GLN A 4 11.28 -16.77 6.17
C GLN A 4 11.79 -16.64 4.74
N THR A 5 10.98 -17.00 3.78
CA THR A 5 11.17 -16.60 2.39
C THR A 5 11.16 -15.08 2.38
N LEU A 6 12.34 -14.48 2.30
CA LEU A 6 12.48 -13.04 2.07
C LEU A 6 11.70 -12.71 0.80
N HIS A 7 10.61 -12.00 0.96
CA HIS A 7 9.80 -11.54 -0.16
C HIS A 7 10.67 -10.57 -0.97
N GLN A 8 11.08 -11.00 -2.15
CA GLN A 8 11.89 -10.18 -3.05
C GLN A 8 11.02 -9.06 -3.61
N SER A 9 11.51 -7.81 -3.53
CA SER A 9 10.83 -6.66 -4.14
C SER A 9 10.67 -6.85 -5.65
N VAL A 10 9.61 -6.33 -6.21
CA VAL A 10 9.29 -6.45 -7.64
C VAL A 10 10.38 -5.74 -8.46
N LEU A 11 10.93 -6.40 -9.49
CA LEU A 11 11.96 -5.82 -10.38
C LEU A 11 13.14 -5.19 -9.62
N LEU A 12 13.57 -5.79 -8.49
CA LEU A 12 14.59 -5.21 -7.60
C LEU A 12 15.87 -4.84 -8.32
N ASN A 13 16.39 -5.76 -9.14
CA ASN A 13 17.65 -5.52 -9.85
C ASN A 13 17.48 -4.44 -10.93
N GLU A 14 16.38 -4.46 -11.65
CA GLU A 14 16.08 -3.49 -12.71
C GLU A 14 15.91 -2.08 -12.14
N VAL A 15 15.31 -1.94 -10.96
CA VAL A 15 15.16 -0.64 -10.28
C VAL A 15 16.53 -0.14 -9.80
N VAL A 16 17.35 -0.99 -9.19
CA VAL A 16 18.70 -0.61 -8.74
C VAL A 16 19.59 -0.26 -9.93
N ASP A 17 19.54 -1.03 -11.02
CA ASP A 17 20.30 -0.75 -12.24
C ASP A 17 19.86 0.58 -12.88
N ALA A 18 18.55 0.86 -12.90
CA ALA A 18 18.03 2.13 -13.44
C ALA A 18 18.41 3.35 -12.57
N LEU A 19 18.39 3.20 -11.25
CA LEU A 19 18.81 4.25 -10.33
C LEU A 19 20.34 4.49 -10.39
N GLY A 20 21.13 3.45 -10.66
CA GLY A 20 22.58 3.49 -10.75
C GLY A 20 23.25 4.10 -9.53
N PRO A 21 23.08 3.56 -8.31
CA PRO A 21 23.57 4.20 -7.10
C PRO A 21 25.06 4.51 -7.15
N GLN A 22 25.44 5.75 -6.80
CA GLN A 22 26.81 6.26 -6.84
C GLN A 22 27.31 6.59 -5.44
N LYS A 23 28.63 6.51 -5.25
CA LYS A 23 29.27 6.94 -4.01
C LYS A 23 29.02 8.44 -3.76
N GLY A 24 28.50 8.76 -2.58
CA GLY A 24 28.15 10.13 -2.17
C GLY A 24 26.83 10.64 -2.74
N GLY A 25 26.11 9.83 -3.53
CA GLY A 25 24.79 10.18 -4.03
C GLY A 25 23.73 10.18 -2.94
N CYS A 26 22.58 10.81 -3.22
CA CYS A 26 21.43 10.93 -2.35
C CYS A 26 20.18 10.34 -3.02
N TYR A 27 19.56 9.36 -2.38
CA TYR A 27 18.44 8.62 -2.93
C TYR A 27 17.23 8.65 -2.02
N LEU A 28 16.05 8.46 -2.62
CA LEU A 28 14.76 8.35 -1.94
C LEU A 28 14.12 6.99 -2.25
N ASP A 29 13.72 6.26 -1.21
CA ASP A 29 12.73 5.19 -1.29
C ASP A 29 11.41 5.71 -0.71
N ALA A 30 10.49 6.11 -1.58
CA ALA A 30 9.25 6.77 -1.18
C ALA A 30 8.18 5.81 -0.65
N THR A 31 8.46 4.50 -0.70
CA THR A 31 7.55 3.40 -0.33
C THR A 31 8.33 2.26 0.31
N PHE A 32 8.86 2.50 1.51
CA PHE A 32 9.81 1.62 2.19
C PHE A 32 9.35 0.15 2.31
N GLY A 33 8.08 -0.06 2.74
CA GLY A 33 7.50 -1.40 2.89
C GLY A 33 8.30 -2.33 3.78
N ASN A 34 9.04 -3.25 3.15
CA ASN A 34 9.95 -4.19 3.83
C ASN A 34 11.44 -3.83 3.64
N GLY A 35 11.75 -2.69 3.04
CA GLY A 35 13.10 -2.17 2.87
C GLY A 35 13.95 -2.84 1.80
N GLY A 36 13.33 -3.55 0.86
CA GLY A 36 14.07 -4.28 -0.17
C GLY A 36 14.87 -3.35 -1.10
N TYR A 37 14.25 -2.30 -1.62
CA TYR A 37 14.94 -1.31 -2.45
C TYR A 37 15.98 -0.52 -1.64
N SER A 38 15.58 -0.06 -0.45
CA SER A 38 16.47 0.67 0.46
C SER A 38 17.76 -0.09 0.73
N ARG A 39 17.65 -1.38 1.09
CA ARG A 39 18.82 -2.23 1.34
C ARG A 39 19.68 -2.39 0.09
N ALA A 40 19.07 -2.71 -1.04
CA ALA A 40 19.78 -2.95 -2.28
C ALA A 40 20.52 -1.70 -2.79
N ILE A 41 19.95 -0.50 -2.64
CA ILE A 41 20.58 0.77 -2.98
C ILE A 41 21.82 1.02 -2.09
N LEU A 42 21.65 0.85 -0.77
CA LEU A 42 22.73 1.09 0.23
C LEU A 42 23.87 0.08 0.13
N ASP A 43 23.58 -1.18 -0.26
CA ASP A 43 24.59 -2.22 -0.49
C ASP A 43 25.33 -2.02 -1.81
N THR A 44 24.70 -1.40 -2.82
CA THR A 44 25.32 -1.14 -4.12
C THR A 44 26.37 -0.04 -4.05
N ALA A 45 26.14 1.02 -3.25
CA ALA A 45 27.05 2.15 -3.16
C ALA A 45 27.10 2.77 -1.77
N ASN A 46 28.22 3.43 -1.44
CA ASN A 46 28.32 4.25 -0.24
C ASN A 46 27.63 5.60 -0.47
N CYS A 47 26.31 5.59 -0.41
CA CYS A 47 25.38 6.70 -0.66
C CYS A 47 24.52 6.98 0.58
N THR A 48 23.77 8.09 0.57
CA THR A 48 22.76 8.44 1.56
C THR A 48 21.37 8.10 1.02
N LEU A 49 20.49 7.56 1.85
CA LEU A 49 19.13 7.22 1.47
C LEU A 49 18.14 7.64 2.56
N LEU A 50 17.11 8.36 2.16
CA LEU A 50 15.90 8.53 2.95
C LEU A 50 14.86 7.52 2.49
N ALA A 51 14.28 6.77 3.42
CA ALA A 51 13.10 5.94 3.19
C ALA A 51 11.88 6.56 3.86
N ILE A 52 10.75 6.50 3.19
CA ILE A 52 9.47 7.02 3.70
C ILE A 52 8.45 5.89 3.62
N ASP A 53 7.63 5.76 4.67
CA ASP A 53 6.42 4.96 4.62
C ASP A 53 5.34 5.59 5.50
N ARG A 54 4.10 5.49 5.06
CA ARG A 54 2.93 5.92 5.84
C ARG A 54 2.44 4.88 6.84
N ASP A 55 2.90 3.63 6.69
CA ASP A 55 2.55 2.51 7.56
C ASP A 55 3.49 2.46 8.77
N PRO A 56 3.02 2.72 10.00
CA PRO A 56 3.85 2.65 11.19
C PRO A 56 4.49 1.26 11.39
N ASP A 57 3.86 0.18 10.91
CA ASP A 57 4.48 -1.15 11.00
C ASP A 57 5.70 -1.29 10.06
N ALA A 58 5.71 -0.57 8.93
CA ALA A 58 6.87 -0.52 8.06
C ALA A 58 8.03 0.23 8.73
N ILE A 59 7.73 1.32 9.42
CA ILE A 59 8.74 2.10 10.18
C ILE A 59 9.37 1.23 11.27
N ILE A 60 8.57 0.53 12.09
CA ILE A 60 9.07 -0.38 13.12
C ILE A 60 9.97 -1.47 12.52
N ARG A 61 9.59 -2.05 11.37
CA ARG A 61 10.42 -3.05 10.70
C ARG A 61 11.76 -2.49 10.21
N GLY A 62 11.78 -1.22 9.82
CA GLY A 62 12.97 -0.54 9.31
C GLY A 62 13.96 -0.08 10.36
N GLU A 63 13.59 -0.02 11.64
CA GLU A 63 14.44 0.49 12.72
C GLU A 63 15.82 -0.21 12.81
N SER A 64 15.86 -1.53 12.56
CA SER A 64 17.12 -2.27 12.58
C SER A 64 18.12 -1.81 11.52
N MET A 65 17.66 -1.28 10.38
CA MET A 65 18.51 -0.78 9.32
C MET A 65 19.22 0.53 9.70
N LEU A 66 18.67 1.32 10.63
CA LEU A 66 19.30 2.55 11.11
C LEU A 66 20.67 2.27 11.72
N ALA A 67 20.81 1.20 12.49
CA ALA A 67 22.09 0.81 13.08
C ALA A 67 23.00 0.09 12.07
N GLU A 68 22.44 -0.64 11.11
CA GLU A 68 23.20 -1.39 10.11
C GLU A 68 23.90 -0.46 9.10
N TYR A 69 23.23 0.64 8.72
CA TYR A 69 23.75 1.61 7.74
C TYR A 69 24.05 2.97 8.38
N ASP A 70 24.65 2.97 9.53
CA ASP A 70 24.92 4.12 10.39
C ASP A 70 25.26 5.42 9.64
N GLY A 71 24.47 6.46 9.85
CA GLY A 71 24.59 7.77 9.23
C GLY A 71 24.27 7.86 7.73
N ARG A 72 23.99 6.74 7.06
CA ARG A 72 23.65 6.71 5.63
C ARG A 72 22.18 6.42 5.35
N PHE A 73 21.49 5.75 6.26
CA PHE A 73 20.07 5.42 6.17
C PHE A 73 19.26 6.29 7.11
N HIS A 74 18.25 6.92 6.58
CA HIS A 74 17.26 7.70 7.29
C HIS A 74 15.87 7.12 7.02
N LEU A 75 15.02 7.10 8.03
CA LEU A 75 13.68 6.51 7.93
C LEU A 75 12.67 7.48 8.54
N ALA A 76 11.61 7.80 7.80
CA ALA A 76 10.59 8.74 8.23
C ALA A 76 9.18 8.19 8.01
N GLU A 77 8.33 8.32 9.04
CA GLU A 77 6.90 8.08 8.87
C GLU A 77 6.26 9.26 8.14
N GLY A 78 5.52 8.98 7.07
CA GLY A 78 4.80 10.00 6.32
C GLY A 78 4.35 9.54 4.96
N CYS A 79 3.57 10.42 4.30
CA CYS A 79 3.17 10.25 2.92
C CYS A 79 4.23 10.83 1.99
N PHE A 80 4.45 10.20 0.85
CA PHE A 80 5.43 10.70 -0.13
C PHE A 80 5.02 12.06 -0.75
N SER A 81 3.75 12.45 -0.67
CA SER A 81 3.33 13.83 -1.00
C SER A 81 4.03 14.89 -0.15
N ASN A 82 4.55 14.53 1.03
CA ASN A 82 5.33 15.41 1.91
C ASN A 82 6.85 15.19 1.78
N MET A 83 7.30 14.42 0.78
CA MET A 83 8.72 14.03 0.65
C MET A 83 9.69 15.23 0.64
N ALA A 84 9.32 16.34 0.00
CA ALA A 84 10.17 17.53 -0.04
C ALA A 84 10.46 18.10 1.36
N ALA A 85 9.44 18.18 2.22
CA ALA A 85 9.61 18.62 3.60
C ALA A 85 10.39 17.61 4.44
N LEU A 86 10.14 16.31 4.23
CA LEU A 86 10.86 15.23 4.92
C LEU A 86 12.34 15.21 4.53
N LEU A 87 12.67 15.36 3.26
CA LEU A 87 14.06 15.45 2.79
C LEU A 87 14.80 16.60 3.47
N GLN A 88 14.21 17.80 3.53
CA GLN A 88 14.81 18.97 4.17
C GLN A 88 15.00 18.81 5.68
N THR A 89 14.09 18.10 6.35
CA THR A 89 14.14 17.93 7.80
C THR A 89 15.02 16.76 8.24
N GLN A 90 15.10 15.70 7.44
CA GLN A 90 15.81 14.47 7.78
C GLN A 90 17.27 14.46 7.29
N LEU A 91 17.56 15.20 6.21
CA LEU A 91 18.91 15.20 5.60
C LEU A 91 19.56 16.57 5.77
N THR A 92 20.61 16.62 6.60
CA THR A 92 21.40 17.85 6.81
C THR A 92 22.16 18.21 5.54
N GLY A 93 21.98 19.43 5.03
CA GLY A 93 22.69 19.90 3.83
C GLY A 93 22.14 19.28 2.53
N PHE A 94 20.90 18.81 2.52
CA PHE A 94 20.23 18.29 1.34
C PHE A 94 20.25 19.33 0.19
N ASP A 95 20.77 18.93 -0.97
CA ASP A 95 20.93 19.78 -2.16
C ASP A 95 20.19 19.21 -3.39
N GLY A 96 19.71 17.99 -3.30
CA GLY A 96 18.94 17.31 -4.35
C GLY A 96 19.05 15.80 -4.29
N LEU A 97 18.19 15.14 -5.06
CA LEU A 97 18.19 13.68 -5.23
C LEU A 97 18.88 13.29 -6.53
N ASP A 98 19.72 12.25 -6.46
CA ASP A 98 20.25 11.57 -7.64
C ASP A 98 19.24 10.54 -8.20
N GLY A 99 18.30 10.07 -7.36
CA GLY A 99 17.24 9.19 -7.80
C GLY A 99 16.19 8.94 -6.73
N ALA A 100 14.99 8.53 -7.18
CA ALA A 100 13.89 8.16 -6.32
C ALA A 100 13.18 6.90 -6.82
N ALA A 101 12.81 6.01 -5.90
CA ALA A 101 12.01 4.83 -6.18
C ALA A 101 10.61 4.97 -5.57
N PHE A 102 9.59 4.56 -6.33
CA PHE A 102 8.20 4.49 -5.91
C PHE A 102 7.65 3.12 -6.31
N ASP A 103 7.28 2.30 -5.33
CA ASP A 103 6.57 1.02 -5.53
C ASP A 103 5.15 1.16 -4.97
N LEU A 104 4.24 1.60 -5.84
CA LEU A 104 2.89 1.97 -5.42
C LEU A 104 2.01 0.74 -5.20
N GLY A 105 1.39 0.67 -4.06
CA GLY A 105 0.46 -0.41 -3.73
C GLY A 105 0.60 -0.89 -2.30
N VAL A 106 0.42 -2.19 -2.09
CA VAL A 106 0.54 -2.86 -0.79
C VAL A 106 1.75 -3.76 -0.75
N CYS A 107 2.46 -3.77 0.35
CA CYS A 107 3.51 -4.75 0.57
C CYS A 107 2.91 -6.14 0.94
N SER A 108 3.68 -7.19 0.70
CA SER A 108 3.25 -8.56 0.98
C SER A 108 2.86 -8.77 2.45
N THR A 109 3.60 -8.17 3.38
CA THR A 109 3.28 -8.23 4.82
C THR A 109 1.90 -7.69 5.15
N GLN A 110 1.43 -6.63 4.47
CA GLN A 110 0.08 -6.11 4.64
C GLN A 110 -0.98 -7.10 4.14
N LEU A 111 -0.70 -7.80 3.03
CA LEU A 111 -1.60 -8.83 2.48
C LEU A 111 -1.65 -10.10 3.32
N ASP A 112 -0.54 -10.44 3.98
CA ASP A 112 -0.40 -11.67 4.78
C ASP A 112 -0.93 -11.50 6.21
N GLN A 113 -1.30 -10.28 6.63
CA GLN A 113 -1.87 -9.96 7.94
C GLN A 113 -3.40 -9.78 7.82
N PRO A 114 -4.21 -10.79 8.20
CA PRO A 114 -5.68 -10.70 8.09
C PRO A 114 -6.28 -9.51 8.85
N GLU A 115 -5.67 -9.13 9.97
CA GLU A 115 -6.09 -8.01 10.82
C GLU A 115 -5.95 -6.64 10.14
N ARG A 116 -5.17 -6.53 9.05
CA ARG A 116 -5.04 -5.30 8.27
C ARG A 116 -6.15 -5.14 7.21
N GLY A 117 -6.88 -6.19 6.87
CA GLY A 117 -8.04 -6.15 5.99
C GLY A 117 -7.75 -5.95 4.50
N PHE A 118 -6.51 -5.99 4.04
CA PHE A 118 -6.16 -5.82 2.62
C PHE A 118 -6.49 -7.02 1.74
N SER A 119 -6.68 -8.19 2.35
CA SER A 119 -6.95 -9.45 1.65
C SER A 119 -8.20 -10.12 2.19
N PHE A 120 -8.92 -10.83 1.32
CA PHE A 120 -10.05 -11.70 1.69
C PHE A 120 -9.71 -13.20 1.64
N ARG A 121 -8.42 -13.54 1.48
CA ARG A 121 -7.95 -14.95 1.53
C ARG A 121 -8.15 -15.56 2.92
N ALA A 122 -7.96 -14.74 3.94
CA ALA A 122 -8.32 -15.03 5.31
C ALA A 122 -9.30 -13.95 5.79
N ASN A 123 -10.28 -14.35 6.61
CA ASN A 123 -11.24 -13.39 7.14
C ASN A 123 -10.59 -12.53 8.23
N GLY A 124 -10.78 -11.23 8.14
CA GLY A 124 -10.30 -10.23 9.09
C GLY A 124 -11.17 -8.98 9.10
N PRO A 125 -10.88 -7.99 9.95
CA PRO A 125 -11.56 -6.70 9.94
C PRO A 125 -11.47 -6.05 8.56
N LEU A 126 -12.53 -5.39 8.11
CA LEU A 126 -12.54 -4.64 6.86
C LEU A 126 -11.93 -3.25 7.09
N ASP A 127 -10.61 -3.20 7.29
CA ASP A 127 -9.88 -1.98 7.65
C ASP A 127 -9.26 -1.27 6.44
N MET A 128 -8.22 -1.84 5.82
CA MET A 128 -7.47 -1.36 4.66
C MET A 128 -6.69 -0.04 4.86
N ARG A 129 -6.59 0.52 6.07
CA ARG A 129 -5.82 1.74 6.33
C ARG A 129 -4.33 1.44 6.45
N MET A 130 -3.52 1.99 5.58
CA MET A 130 -2.05 1.87 5.68
C MET A 130 -1.53 2.60 6.91
N SER A 131 -1.95 3.86 7.12
CA SER A 131 -1.55 4.70 8.25
C SER A 131 -2.27 4.41 9.57
N LYS A 132 -3.16 3.41 9.60
CA LYS A 132 -4.00 3.05 10.77
C LYS A 132 -4.89 4.19 11.30
N SER A 133 -5.03 5.29 10.57
CA SER A 133 -5.82 6.45 10.93
C SER A 133 -6.84 6.81 9.84
N GLY A 134 -7.84 7.60 10.17
CA GLY A 134 -8.91 7.99 9.24
C GLY A 134 -10.02 6.94 9.10
N GLN A 135 -10.82 7.04 8.05
CA GLN A 135 -11.92 6.12 7.77
C GLN A 135 -11.40 4.77 7.25
N SER A 136 -11.93 3.69 7.79
CA SER A 136 -11.67 2.33 7.32
C SER A 136 -12.50 1.98 6.08
N ALA A 137 -12.17 0.86 5.44
CA ALA A 137 -13.01 0.33 4.36
C ALA A 137 -14.42 -0.07 4.85
N ALA A 138 -14.56 -0.50 6.11
CA ALA A 138 -15.86 -0.72 6.73
C ALA A 138 -16.67 0.58 6.82
N ASP A 139 -16.07 1.67 7.27
CA ASP A 139 -16.74 2.98 7.30
C ASP A 139 -17.21 3.41 5.91
N ILE A 140 -16.36 3.23 4.89
CA ILE A 140 -16.70 3.58 3.51
C ILE A 140 -17.90 2.76 3.01
N VAL A 141 -17.90 1.44 3.17
CA VAL A 141 -19.03 0.61 2.70
C VAL A 141 -20.31 0.82 3.48
N MET A 142 -20.21 1.22 4.76
CA MET A 142 -21.35 1.49 5.62
C MET A 142 -21.96 2.87 5.42
N GLN A 143 -21.16 3.90 5.10
CA GLN A 143 -21.60 5.30 5.14
C GLN A 143 -21.78 5.93 3.76
N THR A 144 -21.05 5.46 2.73
CA THR A 144 -21.09 6.04 1.37
C THR A 144 -22.39 5.65 0.68
N ASP A 145 -23.03 6.57 -0.04
CA ASP A 145 -24.23 6.27 -0.79
C ASP A 145 -23.98 5.35 -2.00
N GLU A 146 -25.06 4.75 -2.57
CA GLU A 146 -24.97 3.76 -3.64
C GLU A 146 -24.26 4.31 -4.88
N ALA A 147 -24.51 5.57 -5.23
CA ALA A 147 -23.98 6.17 -6.45
C ALA A 147 -22.47 6.41 -6.32
N ASP A 148 -22.04 6.95 -5.18
CA ASP A 148 -20.62 7.21 -4.89
C ASP A 148 -19.83 5.90 -4.68
N LEU A 149 -20.43 4.91 -4.03
CA LEU A 149 -19.82 3.59 -3.89
C LEU A 149 -19.62 2.92 -5.26
N ALA A 150 -20.60 3.02 -6.15
CA ALA A 150 -20.47 2.52 -7.52
C ALA A 150 -19.40 3.27 -8.30
N ARG A 151 -19.25 4.58 -8.09
CA ARG A 151 -18.19 5.40 -8.69
C ARG A 151 -16.82 4.97 -8.19
N ILE A 152 -16.62 4.75 -6.89
CA ILE A 152 -15.37 4.24 -6.31
C ILE A 152 -14.96 2.93 -6.99
N PHE A 153 -15.85 1.97 -7.08
CA PHE A 153 -15.54 0.67 -7.72
C PHE A 153 -15.21 0.82 -9.21
N TRP A 154 -15.87 1.74 -9.91
CA TRP A 154 -15.60 1.98 -11.31
C TRP A 154 -14.27 2.71 -11.54
N GLU A 155 -14.03 3.82 -10.86
CA GLU A 155 -12.87 4.68 -11.09
C GLU A 155 -11.57 4.03 -10.61
N TYR A 156 -11.56 3.43 -9.43
CA TYR A 156 -10.36 2.87 -8.82
C TYR A 156 -10.15 1.37 -9.05
N GLY A 157 -11.21 0.65 -9.42
CA GLY A 157 -11.15 -0.79 -9.63
C GLY A 157 -11.40 -1.25 -11.07
N GLU A 158 -11.78 -0.33 -11.94
CA GLU A 158 -12.27 -0.67 -13.30
C GLU A 158 -13.34 -1.77 -13.27
N GLU A 159 -14.17 -1.78 -12.21
CA GLU A 159 -15.15 -2.83 -11.97
C GLU A 159 -16.42 -2.55 -12.79
N LYS A 160 -16.62 -3.31 -13.86
CA LYS A 160 -17.77 -3.14 -14.77
C LYS A 160 -19.13 -3.41 -14.12
N ALA A 161 -19.16 -4.22 -13.05
CA ALA A 161 -20.36 -4.53 -12.29
C ALA A 161 -20.57 -3.58 -11.10
N SER A 162 -19.82 -2.45 -11.03
CA SER A 162 -19.76 -1.51 -9.91
C SER A 162 -21.14 -1.15 -9.33
N ARG A 163 -22.12 -0.79 -10.17
CA ARG A 163 -23.48 -0.44 -9.74
C ARG A 163 -24.22 -1.63 -9.10
N ARG A 164 -24.03 -2.85 -9.64
CA ARG A 164 -24.65 -4.05 -9.09
C ARG A 164 -24.06 -4.42 -7.74
N ILE A 165 -22.75 -4.29 -7.58
CA ILE A 165 -22.03 -4.53 -6.33
C ILE A 165 -22.43 -3.48 -5.28
N ALA A 166 -22.43 -2.19 -5.63
CA ALA A 166 -22.83 -1.12 -4.73
C ALA A 166 -24.25 -1.32 -4.20
N ARG A 167 -25.22 -1.63 -5.09
CA ARG A 167 -26.59 -1.94 -4.69
C ARG A 167 -26.70 -3.13 -3.75
N ALA A 168 -25.92 -4.19 -3.99
CA ALA A 168 -25.91 -5.36 -3.10
C ALA A 168 -25.37 -5.02 -1.71
N ILE A 169 -24.31 -4.22 -1.63
CA ILE A 169 -23.75 -3.73 -0.38
C ILE A 169 -24.78 -2.88 0.36
N CYS A 170 -25.38 -1.89 -0.31
CA CYS A 170 -26.37 -1.01 0.31
C CYS A 170 -27.58 -1.80 0.86
N ARG A 171 -28.06 -2.81 0.13
CA ARG A 171 -29.15 -3.67 0.61
C ARG A 171 -28.75 -4.46 1.87
N VAL A 172 -27.55 -5.06 1.89
CA VAL A 172 -27.10 -5.89 3.03
C VAL A 172 -26.87 -5.06 4.27
N ARG A 173 -26.27 -3.85 4.12
CA ARG A 173 -25.97 -2.99 5.27
C ARG A 173 -27.20 -2.44 5.99
N GLU A 174 -28.38 -2.43 5.34
CA GLU A 174 -29.66 -2.09 5.99
C GLU A 174 -30.08 -3.12 7.05
N GLU A 175 -29.62 -4.37 6.92
CA GLU A 175 -30.00 -5.47 7.80
C GLU A 175 -28.85 -5.89 8.74
N THR A 176 -27.60 -5.77 8.29
CA THR A 176 -26.41 -6.27 9.01
C THR A 176 -25.20 -5.41 8.73
N GLU A 177 -24.43 -5.07 9.77
CA GLU A 177 -23.17 -4.37 9.62
C GLU A 177 -22.13 -5.21 8.83
N ILE A 178 -21.45 -4.56 7.90
CA ILE A 178 -20.37 -5.17 7.09
C ILE A 178 -19.03 -4.76 7.70
N THR A 179 -18.49 -5.61 8.55
CA THR A 179 -17.29 -5.32 9.35
C THR A 179 -16.09 -6.19 9.00
N SER A 180 -16.28 -7.22 8.16
CA SER A 180 -15.20 -8.15 7.82
C SER A 180 -14.99 -8.31 6.31
N THR A 181 -13.76 -8.66 5.95
CA THR A 181 -13.37 -8.93 4.56
C THR A 181 -14.16 -10.08 3.95
N GLY A 182 -14.46 -11.12 4.74
CA GLY A 182 -15.26 -12.27 4.31
C GLY A 182 -16.71 -11.89 4.00
N GLN A 183 -17.35 -11.02 4.81
CA GLN A 183 -18.69 -10.54 4.52
C GLN A 183 -18.74 -9.77 3.20
N LEU A 184 -17.82 -8.81 3.00
CA LEU A 184 -17.77 -8.04 1.76
C LEU A 184 -17.53 -8.93 0.54
N ALA A 185 -16.57 -9.86 0.63
CA ALA A 185 -16.30 -10.81 -0.46
C ALA A 185 -17.53 -11.67 -0.78
N ALA A 186 -18.26 -12.18 0.23
CA ALA A 186 -19.48 -12.96 0.04
C ALA A 186 -20.58 -12.14 -0.66
N ILE A 187 -20.76 -10.87 -0.30
CA ILE A 187 -21.71 -9.97 -0.95
C ILE A 187 -21.36 -9.82 -2.44
N ILE A 188 -20.09 -9.55 -2.75
CA ILE A 188 -19.61 -9.39 -4.13
C ILE A 188 -19.84 -10.69 -4.91
N HIS A 189 -19.45 -11.83 -4.37
CA HIS A 189 -19.63 -13.14 -5.01
C HIS A 189 -21.10 -13.46 -5.26
N SER A 190 -22.04 -13.03 -4.41
CA SER A 190 -23.47 -13.29 -4.58
C SER A 190 -24.06 -12.63 -5.84
N VAL A 191 -23.42 -11.58 -6.35
CA VAL A 191 -23.88 -10.82 -7.51
C VAL A 191 -22.95 -10.91 -8.72
N MET A 192 -21.85 -11.61 -8.60
CA MET A 192 -20.87 -11.79 -9.67
C MET A 192 -20.91 -13.20 -10.23
N PRO A 193 -20.53 -13.43 -11.51
CA PRO A 193 -20.35 -14.76 -12.04
C PRO A 193 -19.29 -15.52 -11.23
N ALA A 194 -19.50 -16.82 -11.07
CA ALA A 194 -18.55 -17.69 -10.41
C ALA A 194 -17.17 -17.62 -11.11
N LYS A 195 -16.10 -17.62 -10.31
CA LYS A 195 -14.70 -17.64 -10.79
C LYS A 195 -14.46 -18.88 -11.65
N ARG A 196 -13.91 -18.67 -12.86
CA ARG A 196 -13.43 -19.76 -13.70
C ARG A 196 -11.96 -20.05 -13.40
N PRO A 197 -11.47 -21.27 -13.64
CA PRO A 197 -10.05 -21.59 -13.53
C PRO A 197 -9.18 -20.58 -14.31
N GLY A 198 -8.11 -20.10 -13.72
CA GLY A 198 -7.18 -19.11 -14.33
C GLY A 198 -7.66 -17.66 -14.29
N GLN A 199 -8.86 -17.35 -13.82
CA GLN A 199 -9.33 -15.99 -13.66
C GLN A 199 -9.01 -15.44 -12.26
N ILE A 200 -8.83 -14.11 -12.18
CA ILE A 200 -8.76 -13.41 -10.89
C ILE A 200 -10.10 -13.53 -10.17
N ASP A 201 -10.07 -13.46 -8.84
CA ASP A 201 -11.29 -13.50 -8.05
C ASP A 201 -12.18 -12.27 -8.34
N PRO A 202 -13.51 -12.43 -8.48
CA PRO A 202 -14.41 -11.32 -8.73
C PRO A 202 -14.36 -10.19 -7.70
N ALA A 203 -13.99 -10.48 -6.45
CA ALA A 203 -13.86 -9.46 -5.41
C ALA A 203 -12.58 -8.62 -5.52
N THR A 204 -11.55 -9.09 -6.24
CA THR A 204 -10.22 -8.46 -6.28
C THR A 204 -10.27 -6.99 -6.68
N ARG A 205 -11.01 -6.64 -7.74
CA ARG A 205 -11.11 -5.27 -8.23
C ARG A 205 -11.82 -4.34 -7.24
N SER A 206 -12.85 -4.82 -6.58
CA SER A 206 -13.56 -4.04 -5.57
C SER A 206 -12.71 -3.81 -4.32
N PHE A 207 -11.92 -4.80 -3.89
CA PHE A 207 -10.95 -4.64 -2.79
C PHE A 207 -9.84 -3.66 -3.16
N GLN A 208 -9.31 -3.75 -4.39
CA GLN A 208 -8.34 -2.77 -4.89
C GLN A 208 -8.92 -1.35 -4.90
N ALA A 209 -10.16 -1.18 -5.37
CA ALA A 209 -10.82 0.12 -5.41
C ALA A 209 -10.96 0.75 -4.02
N LEU A 210 -11.43 -0.03 -3.04
CA LEU A 210 -11.55 0.42 -1.66
C LEU A 210 -10.20 0.77 -1.05
N ARG A 211 -9.16 -0.04 -1.29
CA ARG A 211 -7.80 0.24 -0.81
C ARG A 211 -7.29 1.58 -1.34
N ILE A 212 -7.38 1.78 -2.66
CA ILE A 212 -6.93 3.02 -3.31
C ILE A 212 -7.69 4.23 -2.74
N PHE A 213 -9.00 4.10 -2.57
CA PHE A 213 -9.84 5.17 -2.06
C PHE A 213 -9.55 5.49 -0.58
N VAL A 214 -9.53 4.48 0.30
CA VAL A 214 -9.25 4.62 1.74
C VAL A 214 -7.91 5.31 1.98
N ASN A 215 -6.90 4.95 1.18
CA ASN A 215 -5.55 5.45 1.33
C ASN A 215 -5.26 6.68 0.45
N ARG A 216 -6.22 7.15 -0.34
CA ARG A 216 -6.07 8.29 -1.26
C ARG A 216 -4.83 8.16 -2.15
N GLU A 217 -4.54 6.93 -2.64
CA GLU A 217 -3.28 6.61 -3.30
C GLU A 217 -3.02 7.46 -4.55
N LEU A 218 -4.06 7.76 -5.34
CA LEU A 218 -3.92 8.61 -6.54
C LEU A 218 -3.80 10.10 -6.22
N ASP A 219 -4.43 10.57 -5.13
CA ASP A 219 -4.25 11.96 -4.66
C ASP A 219 -2.80 12.17 -4.20
N GLU A 220 -2.25 11.21 -3.44
CA GLU A 220 -0.87 11.21 -3.00
C GLU A 220 0.09 11.24 -4.19
N LEU A 221 -0.15 10.41 -5.21
CA LEU A 221 0.66 10.35 -6.42
C LEU A 221 0.64 11.67 -7.21
N THR A 222 -0.50 12.36 -7.20
CA THR A 222 -0.63 13.64 -7.91
C THR A 222 0.06 14.76 -7.16
N ALA A 223 0.10 14.69 -5.83
CA ALA A 223 0.68 15.73 -4.97
C ALA A 223 2.21 15.58 -4.78
N GLY A 224 2.75 14.35 -4.85
CA GLY A 224 4.18 14.04 -4.72
C GLY A 224 4.89 14.12 -6.04
#